data_2c678606ae90ee74d243be19672b8209
#
_entry.id   2c678606ae90ee74d243be19672b8209
#
_cell.length_a   1.000
_cell.length_b   1.000
_cell.length_c   1.000
_cell.angle_alpha   90.00
_cell.angle_beta   90.00
_cell.angle_gamma   90.00
#
_symmetry.space_group_name_H-M   'P 1'
#
loop_
_entity.id
_entity.type
_entity.pdbx_description
1 polymer ?
#
loop_
_entity_poly.entity_id
_entity_poly.type
_entity_poly.pdbx_seq_one_letter_code
_entity_poly.pdbx_strand_id
1 'polypeptide(L)'
;MKLAKLGVSAAAAAAALLIAAPALAHTKVVKSTPAAQATVAAPKTITLTFNEKVVPAFSSFELVMVGHDMKIPVKTTVSKDNKTISGSPTAPMMAGAYKIKWTAASADGHRMKGEVPFRVR
;
A
#
# COMPACT_ATOMS: atom_id res chain seq x y z
N MET A 1 34.25 -28.53 51.59
CA MET A 1 33.97 -28.30 51.14
C MET A 1 33.54 -27.99 50.07
N LYS A 2 33.10 -27.91 49.54
CA LYS A 2 32.78 -27.70 48.64
C LYS A 2 32.07 -27.27 47.82
N LEU A 3 31.73 -27.07 47.27
CA LEU A 3 31.14 -26.67 46.58
C LEU A 3 30.63 -26.58 45.54
N ALA A 4 30.27 -26.58 45.06
CA ALA A 4 29.78 -26.51 44.26
C ALA A 4 29.29 -25.97 43.42
N LYS A 5 29.00 -25.72 42.88
CA LYS A 5 28.62 -25.17 42.05
C LYS A 5 27.98 -25.13 41.07
N LEU A 6 27.60 -24.95 40.62
CA LEU A 6 27.07 -24.85 39.78
C LEU A 6 26.67 -24.36 38.89
N GLY A 7 26.52 -24.15 38.42
CA GLY A 7 26.19 -23.73 37.61
C GLY A 7 25.50 -23.56 36.73
N VAL A 8 25.10 -23.41 36.34
CA VAL A 8 24.48 -23.24 35.56
C VAL A 8 23.99 -22.78 34.64
N SER A 9 23.80 -22.64 34.24
CA SER A 9 23.41 -22.22 33.45
C SER A 9 22.82 -22.10 32.47
N ALA A 10 22.66 -22.03 32.13
CA ALA A 10 22.25 -21.92 31.34
C ALA A 10 21.59 -21.51 30.49
N ALA A 11 21.32 -21.41 30.28
CA ALA A 11 20.72 -21.17 29.65
C ALA A 11 20.26 -20.60 28.78
N ALA A 12 20.11 -20.26 28.67
CA ALA A 12 19.70 -19.62 28.09
C ALA A 12 19.35 -19.57 26.94
N ALA A 13 19.54 -19.59 26.63
CA ALA A 13 19.44 -19.53 25.63
C ALA A 13 18.45 -19.38 24.89
N ALA A 14 18.17 -19.60 24.87
CA ALA A 14 17.32 -19.62 24.30
C ALA A 14 16.78 -18.86 23.56
N ALA A 15 16.69 -18.51 23.66
CA ALA A 15 16.13 -17.84 23.23
C ALA A 15 15.91 -17.44 22.12
N ALA A 16 16.07 -17.33 21.80
CA ALA A 16 16.00 -16.86 20.86
C ALA A 16 15.13 -16.89 19.97
N LEU A 17 14.81 -16.98 20.02
CA LEU A 17 14.18 -17.04 19.30
C LEU A 17 13.60 -16.53 18.49
N LEU A 18 13.57 -16.39 18.21
CA LEU A 18 13.14 -16.09 17.51
C LEU A 18 12.47 -15.77 16.75
N ILE A 19 12.19 -15.68 16.61
CA ILE A 19 11.44 -15.26 16.17
C ILE A 19 11.25 -14.62 15.21
N ALA A 20 11.48 -14.77 14.66
CA ALA A 20 11.44 -14.14 13.55
C ALA A 20 10.12 -14.05 13.07
N ALA A 21 9.62 -13.11 13.32
CA ALA A 21 8.47 -12.81 12.73
C ALA A 21 8.70 -12.73 11.31
N PRO A 22 8.06 -13.44 10.62
CA PRO A 22 8.12 -13.34 9.24
C PRO A 22 7.67 -11.98 8.92
N ALA A 23 8.47 -11.38 8.27
CA ALA A 23 8.08 -10.20 7.70
C ALA A 23 6.98 -10.51 6.79
N LEU A 24 5.85 -10.28 7.19
CA LEU A 24 4.82 -10.33 6.26
C LEU A 24 5.02 -9.21 5.33
N ALA A 25 5.34 -9.55 4.15
CA ALA A 25 5.42 -8.54 3.13
C ALA A 25 4.00 -8.18 2.79
N HIS A 26 3.44 -7.26 3.51
CA HIS A 26 2.15 -6.73 3.13
C HIS A 26 2.31 -5.89 1.89
N THR A 27 1.41 -6.08 0.94
CA THR A 27 1.32 -5.23 -0.23
C THR A 27 1.04 -3.81 0.22
N LYS A 28 1.85 -2.88 -0.22
CA LYS A 28 1.67 -1.48 0.14
C LYS A 28 2.16 -0.59 -0.99
N VAL A 29 1.63 0.63 -1.04
CA VAL A 29 2.07 1.63 -1.99
C VAL A 29 3.39 2.19 -1.51
N VAL A 30 4.40 2.14 -2.38
CA VAL A 30 5.71 2.72 -2.08
C VAL A 30 5.94 4.04 -2.82
N LYS A 31 5.11 4.34 -3.83
CA LYS A 31 5.19 5.58 -4.56
C LYS A 31 3.82 5.88 -5.17
N SER A 32 3.39 7.12 -5.10
CA SER A 32 2.15 7.52 -5.75
C SER A 32 2.31 8.86 -6.43
N THR A 33 1.53 9.06 -7.49
CA THR A 33 1.41 10.35 -8.19
C THR A 33 -0.08 10.59 -8.39
N PRO A 34 -0.65 11.59 -7.76
CA PRO A 34 -0.05 12.54 -6.82
C PRO A 34 0.45 11.86 -5.55
N ALA A 35 1.47 12.45 -4.93
CA ALA A 35 1.97 11.95 -3.66
C ALA A 35 0.94 12.20 -2.56
N ALA A 36 1.00 11.40 -1.50
CA ALA A 36 0.11 11.57 -0.36
C ALA A 36 0.23 12.97 0.21
N GLN A 37 -0.90 13.60 0.49
CA GLN A 37 -1.00 14.94 1.06
C GLN A 37 -0.55 16.06 0.11
N ALA A 38 -0.24 15.76 -1.13
CA ALA A 38 0.18 16.78 -2.09
C ALA A 38 -0.99 17.64 -2.53
N THR A 39 -0.70 18.89 -2.89
CA THR A 39 -1.66 19.78 -3.53
C THR A 39 -1.16 20.00 -4.95
N VAL A 40 -1.96 19.63 -5.93
CA VAL A 40 -1.54 19.62 -7.34
C VAL A 40 -2.66 20.16 -8.22
N ALA A 41 -2.31 20.50 -9.46
CA ALA A 41 -3.32 20.75 -10.47
C ALA A 41 -4.03 19.42 -10.76
N ALA A 42 -5.23 19.47 -11.31
CA ALA A 42 -5.97 18.25 -11.61
C ALA A 42 -5.07 17.29 -12.39
N PRO A 43 -4.77 16.12 -11.85
CA PRO A 43 -3.84 15.21 -12.50
C PRO A 43 -4.46 14.55 -13.72
N LYS A 44 -3.67 14.44 -14.78
CA LYS A 44 -4.12 13.76 -16.00
C LYS A 44 -3.95 12.26 -15.87
N THR A 45 -3.02 11.84 -15.04
CA THR A 45 -2.75 10.43 -14.81
C THR A 45 -2.42 10.23 -13.35
N ILE A 46 -2.96 9.16 -12.79
CA ILE A 46 -2.71 8.77 -11.41
C ILE A 46 -1.97 7.45 -11.46
N THR A 47 -0.90 7.32 -10.69
CA THR A 47 -0.14 6.07 -10.61
C THR A 47 0.12 5.68 -9.17
N LEU A 48 0.01 4.38 -8.91
CA LEU A 48 0.35 3.80 -7.61
C LEU A 48 1.33 2.66 -7.88
N THR A 49 2.52 2.77 -7.30
CA THR A 49 3.53 1.73 -7.40
C THR A 49 3.60 0.98 -6.09
N PHE A 50 3.57 -0.33 -6.18
CA PHE A 50 3.54 -1.22 -5.02
C PHE A 50 4.90 -1.87 -4.77
N ASN A 51 5.11 -2.31 -3.54
CA ASN A 51 6.36 -2.96 -3.16
C ASN A 51 6.51 -4.36 -3.72
N GLU A 52 5.44 -4.95 -4.23
CA GLU A 52 5.46 -6.29 -4.81
C GLU A 52 4.46 -6.37 -5.95
N LYS A 53 4.50 -7.46 -6.68
CA LYS A 53 3.59 -7.64 -7.81
C LYS A 53 2.16 -7.81 -7.32
N VAL A 54 1.23 -7.22 -8.05
CA VAL A 54 -0.20 -7.36 -7.78
C VAL A 54 -0.84 -8.16 -8.91
N VAL A 55 -1.98 -8.77 -8.61
CA VAL A 55 -2.74 -9.54 -9.59
C VAL A 55 -3.65 -8.56 -10.33
N PRO A 56 -3.44 -8.34 -11.62
CA PRO A 56 -4.19 -7.31 -12.36
C PRO A 56 -5.70 -7.45 -12.26
N ALA A 57 -6.21 -8.66 -12.32
CA ALA A 57 -7.65 -8.87 -12.32
C ALA A 57 -8.32 -8.44 -11.02
N PHE A 58 -7.56 -8.32 -9.95
CA PHE A 58 -8.10 -8.00 -8.62
C PHE A 58 -7.47 -6.75 -8.01
N SER A 59 -6.84 -5.94 -8.83
CA SER A 59 -6.13 -4.77 -8.34
C SER A 59 -6.53 -3.54 -9.14
N SER A 60 -6.98 -2.51 -8.44
CA SER A 60 -7.48 -1.29 -9.06
C SER A 60 -7.57 -0.18 -8.02
N PHE A 61 -7.95 1.00 -8.45
CA PHE A 61 -8.27 2.07 -7.52
C PHE A 61 -9.51 2.84 -8.00
N GLU A 62 -10.12 3.52 -7.05
CA GLU A 62 -11.19 4.46 -7.29
C GLU A 62 -10.72 5.83 -6.86
N LEU A 63 -11.25 6.86 -7.50
CA LEU A 63 -10.97 8.24 -7.15
C LEU A 63 -12.25 8.86 -6.60
N VAL A 64 -12.19 9.38 -5.38
CA VAL A 64 -13.36 9.90 -4.70
C VAL A 64 -13.09 11.32 -4.22
N MET A 65 -14.05 12.21 -4.46
CA MET A 65 -13.98 13.56 -3.91
C MET A 65 -14.53 13.53 -2.49
N VAL A 66 -13.71 13.93 -1.54
CA VAL A 66 -14.05 13.90 -0.12
C VAL A 66 -15.13 14.94 0.18
N GLY A 67 -16.10 14.52 0.99
CA GLY A 67 -17.16 15.44 1.40
C GLY A 67 -18.37 15.45 0.48
N HIS A 68 -18.23 14.93 -0.72
CA HIS A 68 -19.33 14.89 -1.67
C HIS A 68 -19.71 13.47 -2.07
N ASP A 69 -18.97 12.47 -1.58
CA ASP A 69 -19.15 11.06 -1.94
C ASP A 69 -19.23 10.86 -3.44
N MET A 70 -18.53 11.71 -4.18
CA MET A 70 -18.59 11.69 -5.62
C MET A 70 -17.38 10.92 -6.16
N LYS A 71 -17.67 9.88 -6.92
CA LYS A 71 -16.62 9.14 -7.62
C LYS A 71 -16.29 9.84 -8.92
N ILE A 72 -15.02 9.99 -9.19
CA ILE A 72 -14.55 10.47 -10.47
C ILE A 72 -14.24 9.25 -11.33
N PRO A 73 -14.84 9.10 -12.49
CA PRO A 73 -14.60 7.92 -13.32
C PRO A 73 -13.13 7.80 -13.70
N VAL A 74 -12.56 6.63 -13.45
CA VAL A 74 -11.17 6.32 -13.79
C VAL A 74 -11.14 4.89 -14.28
N LYS A 75 -10.44 4.67 -15.38
CA LYS A 75 -10.22 3.33 -15.87
C LYS A 75 -8.79 2.95 -15.57
N THR A 76 -8.58 1.91 -14.79
CA THR A 76 -7.25 1.54 -14.34
C THR A 76 -6.67 0.40 -15.16
N THR A 77 -5.35 0.42 -15.30
CA THR A 77 -4.59 -0.65 -15.92
C THR A 77 -3.38 -0.95 -15.06
N VAL A 78 -2.84 -2.16 -15.19
CA VAL A 78 -1.67 -2.59 -14.45
C VAL A 78 -0.50 -2.72 -15.42
N SER A 79 0.68 -2.25 -14.99
CA SER A 79 1.89 -2.30 -15.82
C SER A 79 2.33 -3.72 -16.11
N LYS A 80 3.24 -3.87 -17.10
CA LYS A 80 3.72 -5.19 -17.50
C LYS A 80 4.44 -5.92 -16.37
N ASP A 81 5.10 -5.19 -15.49
CA ASP A 81 5.79 -5.80 -14.35
C ASP A 81 4.85 -6.04 -13.17
N ASN A 82 3.57 -5.72 -13.33
CA ASN A 82 2.53 -5.93 -12.33
C ASN A 82 2.77 -5.18 -11.03
N LYS A 83 3.55 -4.12 -11.04
CA LYS A 83 3.83 -3.34 -9.83
C LYS A 83 3.18 -1.98 -9.79
N THR A 84 2.67 -1.48 -10.89
CA THR A 84 2.08 -0.14 -10.95
C THR A 84 0.67 -0.20 -11.49
N ILE A 85 -0.26 0.43 -10.78
CA ILE A 85 -1.62 0.63 -11.28
C ILE A 85 -1.70 2.06 -11.74
N SER A 86 -2.16 2.27 -12.96
CA SER A 86 -2.31 3.60 -13.53
C SER A 86 -3.74 3.83 -13.98
N GLY A 87 -4.17 5.07 -13.96
CA GLY A 87 -5.48 5.43 -14.46
C GLY A 87 -5.56 6.91 -14.76
N SER A 88 -6.44 7.25 -15.69
CA SER A 88 -6.66 8.65 -16.06
C SER A 88 -8.10 9.01 -15.78
N PRO A 89 -8.35 10.10 -15.04
CA PRO A 89 -9.72 10.55 -14.83
C PRO A 89 -10.35 10.91 -16.17
N THR A 90 -11.59 10.52 -16.35
CA THR A 90 -12.32 10.80 -17.60
C THR A 90 -13.36 11.88 -17.42
N ALA A 91 -13.38 12.53 -16.27
CA ALA A 91 -14.26 13.66 -16.00
C ALA A 91 -13.45 14.76 -15.33
N PRO A 92 -13.89 16.02 -15.46
CA PRO A 92 -13.18 17.13 -14.82
C PRO A 92 -13.11 16.96 -13.31
N MET A 93 -12.03 17.43 -12.72
CA MET A 93 -11.83 17.42 -11.28
C MET A 93 -11.84 18.85 -10.77
N MET A 94 -12.78 19.16 -9.91
CA MET A 94 -12.86 20.45 -9.26
C MET A 94 -11.80 20.57 -8.17
N ALA A 95 -11.47 21.79 -7.78
CA ALA A 95 -10.59 22.02 -6.64
C ALA A 95 -11.22 21.39 -5.40
N GLY A 96 -10.39 20.80 -4.57
CA GLY A 96 -10.88 20.19 -3.34
C GLY A 96 -10.05 19.01 -2.91
N ALA A 97 -10.54 18.29 -1.92
CA ALA A 97 -9.86 17.13 -1.35
C ALA A 97 -10.33 15.84 -2.02
N TYR A 98 -9.40 14.96 -2.29
CA TYR A 98 -9.67 13.68 -2.94
C TYR A 98 -8.95 12.55 -2.23
N LYS A 99 -9.42 11.35 -2.46
CA LYS A 99 -8.75 10.12 -2.01
C LYS A 99 -8.66 9.15 -3.16
N ILE A 100 -7.50 8.53 -3.31
CA ILE A 100 -7.31 7.40 -4.19
C ILE A 100 -7.53 6.17 -3.31
N LYS A 101 -8.62 5.47 -3.51
CA LYS A 101 -8.95 4.28 -2.71
C LYS A 101 -8.57 3.06 -3.51
N TRP A 102 -7.55 2.37 -3.09
CA TRP A 102 -7.03 1.24 -3.86
C TRP A 102 -7.29 -0.10 -3.18
N THR A 103 -7.36 -1.12 -4.00
CA THR A 103 -7.41 -2.52 -3.58
C THR A 103 -6.38 -3.24 -4.43
N ALA A 104 -5.57 -4.06 -3.80
CA ALA A 104 -4.58 -4.85 -4.51
C ALA A 104 -4.52 -6.25 -3.92
N ALA A 105 -4.41 -7.23 -4.81
CA ALA A 105 -4.24 -8.62 -4.40
C ALA A 105 -2.83 -9.05 -4.76
N SER A 106 -2.15 -9.71 -3.84
CA SER A 106 -0.85 -10.29 -4.11
C SER A 106 -1.00 -11.69 -4.69
N ALA A 107 0.09 -12.23 -5.21
CA ALA A 107 0.07 -13.54 -5.85
C ALA A 107 -0.34 -14.67 -4.92
N ASP A 108 -0.16 -14.50 -3.61
CA ASP A 108 -0.55 -15.50 -2.63
C ASP A 108 -2.02 -15.41 -2.23
N GLY A 109 -2.77 -14.50 -2.84
CA GLY A 109 -4.21 -14.39 -2.60
C GLY A 109 -4.63 -13.38 -1.54
N HIS A 110 -3.69 -12.76 -0.84
CA HIS A 110 -4.03 -11.75 0.15
C HIS A 110 -4.46 -10.46 -0.54
N ARG A 111 -5.52 -9.86 -0.04
CA ARG A 111 -6.00 -8.58 -0.55
C ARG A 111 -5.77 -7.49 0.49
N MET A 112 -5.27 -6.37 0.01
CA MET A 112 -5.02 -5.21 0.85
C MET A 112 -5.77 -4.02 0.28
N LYS A 113 -6.14 -3.10 1.14
CA LYS A 113 -6.79 -1.85 0.77
C LYS A 113 -6.07 -0.70 1.42
N GLY A 114 -6.15 0.45 0.79
CA GLY A 114 -5.58 1.65 1.37
C GLY A 114 -6.10 2.89 0.68
N GLU A 115 -5.64 4.03 1.16
CA GLU A 115 -6.06 5.33 0.63
C GLU A 115 -4.85 6.23 0.50
N VAL A 116 -4.87 7.05 -0.54
CA VAL A 116 -3.87 8.10 -0.72
C VAL A 116 -4.63 9.41 -0.86
N PRO A 117 -4.59 10.27 0.15
CA PRO A 117 -5.28 11.56 0.08
C PRO A 117 -4.42 12.59 -0.64
N PHE A 118 -5.05 13.49 -1.38
CA PHE A 118 -4.38 14.62 -2.01
C PHE A 118 -5.41 15.71 -2.26
N ARG A 119 -4.94 16.87 -2.71
CA ARG A 119 -5.82 18.00 -3.02
C ARG A 119 -5.56 18.50 -4.42
N VAL A 120 -6.63 18.96 -5.05
CA VAL A 120 -6.57 19.65 -6.33
C VAL A 120 -6.75 21.13 -6.05
N ARG A 121 -5.83 21.98 -6.55
CA ARG A 121 -5.92 23.42 -6.43
C ARG A 121 -6.64 24.06 -7.62
#